data_3fd8a0181726922e527f3d6f7536cb0c
#
_entry.id   3fd8a0181726922e527f3d6f7536cb0c
#
_cell.length_a   1.000
_cell.length_b   1.000
_cell.length_c   1.000
_cell.angle_alpha   90.00
_cell.angle_beta   90.00
_cell.angle_gamma   90.00
#
_symmetry.space_group_name_H-M   'P 1'
#
loop_
_entity.id
_entity.type
_entity.pdbx_description
1 polymer ?
#
loop_
_entity_poly.entity_id
_entity_poly.type
_entity_poly.pdbx_seq_one_letter_code
_entity_poly.pdbx_strand_id
1 'polypeptide(L)'
;LKNDEYPPSEDTFFIANYVENEKGEYALDVGSGSGYLTKLLCENFSFVVGTDINCDVLQHQSSYKTDNLICCNSSDALKIKFDFIVCNLPYLATDDILDIATDGGAEGFEIPKKIFDSVLQNLKENGKFVFVTSSLSNYSKLIDYAQKLGLKTKIVARKKLFFEELILVEAIN
;
A
#
# COMPACT_ATOMS: atom_id res chain seq x y z
N LEU A 1 0.99 -11.59 23.22
CA LEU A 1 1.21 -10.73 22.07
C LEU A 1 -0.04 -9.88 21.91
N LYS A 2 0.07 -8.56 21.97
CA LYS A 2 -1.04 -7.65 21.69
C LYS A 2 -1.41 -7.82 20.22
N ASN A 3 -2.71 -7.91 19.92
CA ASN A 3 -3.24 -7.78 18.57
C ASN A 3 -3.02 -6.33 18.12
N ASP A 4 -1.86 -6.05 17.57
CA ASP A 4 -1.52 -4.71 17.06
C ASP A 4 -2.03 -4.59 15.62
N GLU A 5 -3.37 -4.50 15.47
CA GLU A 5 -4.02 -4.01 14.27
C GLU A 5 -3.65 -2.52 14.14
N TYR A 6 -3.05 -2.12 13.02
CA TYR A 6 -2.81 -0.71 12.74
C TYR A 6 -4.16 -0.03 12.48
N PRO A 7 -4.65 0.80 13.40
CA PRO A 7 -5.92 1.48 13.19
C PRO A 7 -5.79 2.50 12.06
N PRO A 8 -6.86 2.76 11.29
CA PRO A 8 -6.85 3.83 10.30
C PRO A 8 -6.39 5.14 10.93
N SER A 9 -5.39 5.76 10.33
CA SER A 9 -4.77 6.99 10.80
C SER A 9 -4.72 8.06 9.69
N GLU A 10 -4.04 9.16 9.90
CA GLU A 10 -3.99 10.30 8.99
C GLU A 10 -3.52 9.93 7.57
N ASP A 11 -2.57 9.01 7.45
CA ASP A 11 -2.06 8.48 6.18
C ASP A 11 -3.10 7.61 5.47
N THR A 12 -3.80 6.74 6.22
CA THR A 12 -4.89 5.92 5.69
C THR A 12 -6.03 6.79 5.14
N PHE A 13 -6.46 7.81 5.87
CA PHE A 13 -7.50 8.73 5.40
C PHE A 13 -7.01 9.60 4.22
N PHE A 14 -5.73 9.92 4.18
CA PHE A 14 -5.16 10.70 3.09
C PHE A 14 -5.17 9.93 1.77
N ILE A 15 -4.76 8.66 1.77
CA ILE A 15 -4.82 7.81 0.56
C ILE A 15 -6.27 7.44 0.20
N ALA A 16 -7.16 7.26 1.18
CA ALA A 16 -8.57 6.94 0.98
C ALA A 16 -9.28 7.98 0.11
N ASN A 17 -9.05 9.27 0.36
CA ASN A 17 -9.62 10.36 -0.46
C ASN A 17 -9.28 10.26 -1.95
N TYR A 18 -8.13 9.65 -2.28
CA TYR A 18 -7.75 9.39 -3.66
C TYR A 18 -8.46 8.14 -4.19
N VAL A 19 -8.44 7.06 -3.40
CA VAL A 19 -9.01 5.74 -3.75
C VAL A 19 -10.51 5.82 -4.04
N GLU A 20 -11.27 6.65 -3.32
CA GLU A 20 -12.71 6.86 -3.53
C GLU A 20 -13.08 7.26 -4.96
N ASN A 21 -12.16 7.87 -5.71
CA ASN A 21 -12.37 8.31 -7.08
C ASN A 21 -11.89 7.30 -8.13
N GLU A 22 -11.23 6.24 -7.72
CA GLU A 22 -10.72 5.19 -8.60
C GLU A 22 -11.77 4.11 -8.81
N LYS A 23 -11.78 3.52 -10.00
CA LYS A 23 -12.68 2.44 -10.38
C LYS A 23 -12.07 1.54 -11.44
N GLY A 24 -12.49 0.29 -11.48
CA GLY A 24 -11.98 -0.69 -12.43
C GLY A 24 -12.55 -2.08 -12.20
N GLU A 25 -11.85 -3.07 -12.71
CA GLU A 25 -12.26 -4.47 -12.60
C GLU A 25 -11.55 -5.15 -11.42
N TYR A 26 -10.21 -5.09 -11.37
CA TYR A 26 -9.39 -5.79 -10.38
C TYR A 26 -8.57 -4.81 -9.53
N ALA A 27 -8.74 -4.84 -8.22
CA ALA A 27 -7.93 -4.05 -7.29
C ALA A 27 -7.26 -4.91 -6.22
N LEU A 28 -6.09 -4.45 -5.77
CA LEU A 28 -5.31 -5.06 -4.69
C LEU A 28 -4.98 -4.02 -3.62
N ASP A 29 -5.26 -4.36 -2.37
CA ASP A 29 -4.84 -3.63 -1.17
C ASP A 29 -3.68 -4.40 -0.51
N VAL A 30 -2.47 -3.85 -0.57
CA VAL A 30 -1.25 -4.47 -0.03
C VAL A 30 -0.98 -3.93 1.37
N GLY A 31 -0.88 -4.84 2.36
CA GLY A 31 -0.82 -4.45 3.77
C GLY A 31 -2.17 -3.90 4.22
N SER A 32 -3.24 -4.67 4.01
CA SER A 32 -4.62 -4.21 4.19
C SER A 32 -4.98 -3.83 5.63
N GLY A 33 -4.21 -4.31 6.64
CA GLY A 33 -4.34 -3.94 8.04
C GLY A 33 -5.78 -4.05 8.54
N SER A 34 -6.38 -2.93 8.89
CA SER A 34 -7.79 -2.84 9.34
C SER A 34 -8.83 -3.12 8.25
N GLY A 35 -8.42 -3.24 6.97
CA GLY A 35 -9.34 -3.40 5.84
C GLY A 35 -10.08 -2.14 5.40
N TYR A 36 -9.70 -0.99 5.91
CA TYR A 36 -10.36 0.28 5.58
C TYR A 36 -10.29 0.58 4.08
N LEU A 37 -9.11 0.48 3.46
CA LEU A 37 -8.94 0.70 2.02
C LEU A 37 -9.55 -0.44 1.21
N THR A 38 -9.41 -1.70 1.64
CA THR A 38 -10.06 -2.86 1.01
C THR A 38 -11.57 -2.63 0.88
N LYS A 39 -12.22 -2.14 1.94
CA LYS A 39 -13.66 -1.84 1.93
C LYS A 39 -14.03 -0.77 0.91
N LEU A 40 -13.25 0.32 0.82
CA LEU A 40 -13.47 1.38 -0.16
C LEU A 40 -13.32 0.87 -1.60
N LEU A 41 -12.31 0.05 -1.85
CA LEU A 41 -12.11 -0.58 -3.16
C LEU A 41 -13.30 -1.44 -3.57
N CYS A 42 -13.92 -2.17 -2.64
CA CYS A 42 -15.11 -3.00 -2.91
C CYS A 42 -16.34 -2.20 -3.36
N GLU A 43 -16.35 -0.90 -3.19
CA GLU A 43 -17.43 -0.04 -3.68
C GLU A 43 -17.31 0.28 -5.17
N ASN A 44 -16.07 0.28 -5.71
CA ASN A 44 -15.75 0.78 -7.03
C ASN A 44 -15.07 -0.23 -7.98
N PHE A 45 -14.65 -1.40 -7.45
CA PHE A 45 -14.01 -2.47 -8.22
C PHE A 45 -14.82 -3.76 -8.15
N SER A 46 -14.85 -4.50 -9.26
CA SER A 46 -15.62 -5.75 -9.35
C SER A 46 -14.99 -6.91 -8.57
N PHE A 47 -13.67 -6.91 -8.46
CA PHE A 47 -12.90 -7.94 -7.76
C PHE A 47 -11.78 -7.30 -6.96
N VAL A 48 -11.80 -7.50 -5.64
CA VAL A 48 -10.83 -6.90 -4.72
C VAL A 48 -10.15 -8.00 -3.93
N VAL A 49 -8.83 -7.89 -3.79
CA VAL A 49 -8.00 -8.73 -2.91
C VAL A 49 -7.35 -7.83 -1.88
N GLY A 50 -7.38 -8.24 -0.62
CA GLY A 50 -6.55 -7.68 0.45
C GLY A 50 -5.44 -8.66 0.84
N THR A 51 -4.21 -8.18 0.97
CA THR A 51 -3.10 -8.98 1.48
C THR A 51 -2.51 -8.35 2.73
N ASP A 52 -2.06 -9.18 3.65
CA ASP A 52 -1.29 -8.75 4.81
C ASP A 52 -0.31 -9.85 5.24
N ILE A 53 0.85 -9.47 5.77
CA ILE A 53 1.82 -10.40 6.32
C ILE A 53 1.37 -10.91 7.70
N ASN A 54 0.56 -10.13 8.41
CA ASN A 54 -0.02 -10.50 9.69
C ASN A 54 -1.38 -11.18 9.47
N CYS A 55 -1.40 -12.51 9.57
CA CYS A 55 -2.63 -13.30 9.38
C CYS A 55 -3.72 -12.97 10.41
N ASP A 56 -3.35 -12.52 11.60
CA ASP A 56 -4.33 -12.26 12.67
C ASP A 56 -5.21 -11.05 12.33
N VAL A 57 -4.64 -10.00 11.71
CA VAL A 57 -5.43 -8.83 11.32
C VAL A 57 -6.46 -9.17 10.24
N LEU A 58 -6.15 -10.11 9.34
CA LEU A 58 -7.10 -10.53 8.30
C LEU A 58 -8.32 -11.26 8.85
N GLN A 59 -8.17 -11.97 9.97
CA GLN A 59 -9.30 -12.66 10.61
C GLN A 59 -10.35 -11.68 11.15
N HIS A 60 -9.93 -10.47 11.56
CA HIS A 60 -10.82 -9.43 12.05
C HIS A 60 -11.55 -8.69 10.93
N GLN A 61 -11.04 -8.76 9.69
CA GLN A 61 -11.67 -8.16 8.51
C GLN A 61 -12.83 -8.98 7.93
N SER A 62 -13.10 -10.18 8.42
CA SER A 62 -14.11 -11.10 7.87
C SER A 62 -15.55 -10.55 7.85
N SER A 63 -15.80 -9.39 8.46
CA SER A 63 -17.07 -8.66 8.39
C SER A 63 -17.21 -7.73 7.17
N TYR A 64 -16.15 -7.57 6.35
CA TYR A 64 -16.17 -6.73 5.16
C TYR A 64 -16.61 -7.51 3.91
N LYS A 65 -16.99 -6.78 2.87
CA LYS A 65 -17.62 -7.31 1.65
C LYS A 65 -16.74 -8.23 0.77
N THR A 66 -15.47 -8.44 1.11
CA THR A 66 -14.60 -9.33 0.34
C THR A 66 -14.18 -10.55 1.16
N ASP A 67 -14.29 -11.73 0.55
CA ASP A 67 -13.74 -12.98 1.08
C ASP A 67 -12.32 -13.27 0.53
N ASN A 68 -11.77 -12.35 -0.28
CA ASN A 68 -10.48 -12.53 -0.93
C ASN A 68 -9.35 -11.91 -0.09
N LEU A 69 -9.21 -12.37 1.15
CA LEU A 69 -8.13 -11.95 2.05
C LEU A 69 -7.05 -13.04 2.09
N ILE A 70 -5.80 -12.65 1.83
CA ILE A 70 -4.69 -13.61 1.67
C ILE A 70 -3.54 -13.20 2.59
N CYS A 71 -3.17 -14.11 3.50
CA CYS A 71 -1.99 -13.92 4.33
C CYS A 71 -0.73 -14.25 3.52
N CYS A 72 0.00 -13.22 3.14
CA CYS A 72 1.29 -13.35 2.46
C CYS A 72 2.12 -12.08 2.60
N ASN A 73 3.40 -12.18 2.25
CA ASN A 73 4.26 -11.02 2.13
C ASN A 73 3.92 -10.25 0.84
N SER A 74 3.46 -9.02 0.99
CA SER A 74 3.07 -8.17 -0.15
C SER A 74 2.07 -8.87 -1.10
N SER A 75 2.45 -9.13 -2.35
CA SER A 75 1.65 -9.83 -3.36
C SER A 75 2.26 -11.18 -3.81
N ASP A 76 3.22 -11.71 -3.07
CA ASP A 76 4.05 -12.86 -3.50
C ASP A 76 3.24 -14.15 -3.78
N ALA A 77 2.09 -14.32 -3.12
CA ALA A 77 1.22 -15.48 -3.33
C ALA A 77 0.30 -15.35 -4.56
N LEU A 78 0.24 -14.16 -5.18
CA LEU A 78 -0.72 -13.87 -6.24
C LEU A 78 -0.14 -14.15 -7.62
N LYS A 79 -1.01 -14.64 -8.54
CA LYS A 79 -0.65 -14.88 -9.95
C LYS A 79 -1.57 -14.13 -10.93
N ILE A 80 -2.44 -13.28 -10.40
CA ILE A 80 -3.34 -12.45 -11.20
C ILE A 80 -2.78 -11.04 -11.35
N LYS A 81 -3.26 -10.32 -12.36
CA LYS A 81 -2.88 -8.94 -12.64
C LYS A 81 -4.02 -8.00 -12.26
N PHE A 82 -3.66 -6.84 -11.69
CA PHE A 82 -4.59 -5.83 -11.20
C PHE A 82 -4.53 -4.56 -12.03
N ASP A 83 -5.69 -3.91 -12.20
CA ASP A 83 -5.80 -2.58 -12.82
C ASP A 83 -5.30 -1.51 -11.85
N PHE A 84 -5.57 -1.74 -10.57
CA PHE A 84 -5.26 -0.81 -9.49
C PHE A 84 -4.66 -1.54 -8.29
N ILE A 85 -3.55 -1.04 -7.79
CA ILE A 85 -2.91 -1.52 -6.56
C ILE A 85 -2.72 -0.34 -5.63
N VAL A 86 -3.06 -0.51 -4.36
CA VAL A 86 -2.85 0.50 -3.32
C VAL A 86 -2.00 -0.09 -2.19
N CYS A 87 -1.16 0.75 -1.58
CA CYS A 87 -0.40 0.40 -0.39
C CYS A 87 -0.15 1.64 0.48
N ASN A 88 -0.52 1.55 1.75
CA ASN A 88 0.02 2.44 2.77
C ASN A 88 1.38 1.88 3.20
N LEU A 89 2.46 2.40 2.64
CA LEU A 89 3.80 1.82 2.83
C LEU A 89 4.29 1.97 4.27
N PRO A 90 4.99 0.98 4.83
CA PRO A 90 5.81 1.17 6.02
C PRO A 90 7.01 2.05 5.63
N TYR A 91 7.03 3.31 6.01
CA TYR A 91 7.99 4.30 5.52
C TYR A 91 8.92 4.87 6.58
N LEU A 92 8.73 4.58 7.88
CA LEU A 92 9.59 5.14 8.92
C LEU A 92 11.03 4.61 8.80
N ALA A 93 11.98 5.53 8.81
CA ALA A 93 13.40 5.17 8.81
C ALA A 93 13.79 4.61 10.17
N THR A 94 14.23 3.36 10.21
CA THR A 94 14.62 2.63 11.43
C THR A 94 15.84 1.76 11.16
N ASP A 95 16.71 1.65 12.17
CA ASP A 95 17.88 0.75 12.08
C ASP A 95 17.47 -0.72 12.23
N ASP A 96 16.47 -0.98 13.08
CA ASP A 96 15.90 -2.31 13.32
C ASP A 96 14.40 -2.30 13.00
N ILE A 97 13.89 -3.39 12.45
CA ILE A 97 12.45 -3.57 12.20
C ILE A 97 11.80 -4.10 13.49
N LEU A 98 11.17 -3.22 14.23
CA LEU A 98 10.46 -3.53 15.47
C LEU A 98 8.95 -3.60 15.26
N ASP A 99 8.44 -2.75 14.37
CA ASP A 99 7.03 -2.70 13.96
C ASP A 99 6.91 -2.84 12.45
N ILE A 100 6.40 -3.99 12.00
CA ILE A 100 6.25 -4.31 10.56
C ILE A 100 5.27 -3.36 9.86
N ALA A 101 4.32 -2.78 10.60
CA ALA A 101 3.32 -1.89 10.02
C ALA A 101 3.88 -0.51 9.65
N THR A 102 4.93 -0.06 10.32
CA THR A 102 5.45 1.30 10.19
C THR A 102 6.90 1.38 9.73
N ASP A 103 7.73 0.39 10.10
CA ASP A 103 9.17 0.43 9.91
C ASP A 103 9.58 0.09 8.47
N GLY A 104 10.13 1.06 7.78
CA GLY A 104 10.58 0.95 6.39
C GLY A 104 12.03 0.47 6.23
N GLY A 105 12.75 0.26 7.34
CA GLY A 105 14.17 -0.07 7.35
C GLY A 105 15.06 1.16 7.11
N ALA A 106 16.31 0.93 6.77
CA ALA A 106 17.27 1.99 6.55
C ALA A 106 16.74 3.04 5.56
N GLU A 107 16.77 4.30 5.96
CA GLU A 107 16.22 5.45 5.22
C GLU A 107 14.72 5.33 4.91
N GLY A 108 13.96 4.40 5.50
CA GLY A 108 12.55 4.15 5.13
C GLY A 108 12.39 3.62 3.71
N PHE A 109 13.40 2.94 3.16
CA PHE A 109 13.46 2.53 1.75
C PHE A 109 13.46 1.02 1.54
N GLU A 110 14.04 0.23 2.44
CA GLU A 110 14.30 -1.19 2.19
C GLU A 110 13.03 -2.02 2.09
N ILE A 111 12.07 -1.82 2.99
CA ILE A 111 10.79 -2.54 2.96
C ILE A 111 9.93 -2.06 1.79
N PRO A 112 9.72 -0.74 1.57
CA PRO A 112 9.05 -0.23 0.37
C PRO A 112 9.61 -0.80 -0.93
N LYS A 113 10.94 -0.89 -1.06
CA LYS A 113 11.58 -1.48 -2.24
C LYS A 113 11.14 -2.93 -2.48
N LYS A 114 11.11 -3.77 -1.43
CA LYS A 114 10.67 -5.17 -1.54
C LYS A 114 9.21 -5.27 -1.96
N ILE A 115 8.35 -4.37 -1.43
CA ILE A 115 6.94 -4.29 -1.81
C ILE A 115 6.83 -3.97 -3.31
N PHE A 116 7.59 -3.00 -3.82
CA PHE A 116 7.62 -2.66 -5.24
C PHE A 116 8.00 -3.86 -6.11
N ASP A 117 9.07 -4.57 -5.75
CA ASP A 117 9.55 -5.74 -6.51
C ASP A 117 8.47 -6.85 -6.60
N SER A 118 7.67 -7.03 -5.53
CA SER A 118 6.56 -7.96 -5.51
C SER A 118 5.37 -7.44 -6.35
N VAL A 119 4.92 -6.23 -6.09
CA VAL A 119 3.71 -5.62 -6.68
C VAL A 119 3.78 -5.50 -8.20
N LEU A 120 4.95 -5.19 -8.76
CA LEU A 120 5.12 -5.04 -10.20
C LEU A 120 4.77 -6.30 -11.00
N GLN A 121 4.99 -7.47 -10.41
CA GLN A 121 4.64 -8.73 -11.04
C GLN A 121 3.12 -8.90 -11.21
N ASN A 122 2.34 -8.17 -10.41
CA ASN A 122 0.88 -8.23 -10.40
C ASN A 122 0.21 -6.99 -10.99
N LEU A 123 0.97 -6.02 -11.50
CA LEU A 123 0.42 -4.83 -12.15
C LEU A 123 0.18 -5.09 -13.64
N LYS A 124 -1.02 -4.77 -14.15
CA LYS A 124 -1.34 -4.81 -15.58
C LYS A 124 -0.54 -3.77 -16.36
N GLU A 125 -0.42 -3.93 -17.66
CA GLU A 125 -0.01 -2.86 -18.56
C GLU A 125 -1.02 -1.70 -18.45
N ASN A 126 -0.51 -0.48 -18.31
CA ASN A 126 -1.27 0.72 -17.94
C ASN A 126 -1.99 0.63 -16.58
N GLY A 127 -1.70 -0.39 -15.78
CA GLY A 127 -2.17 -0.48 -14.40
C GLY A 127 -1.53 0.58 -13.51
N LYS A 128 -2.22 0.94 -12.45
CA LYS A 128 -1.85 2.01 -11.53
C LYS A 128 -1.49 1.43 -10.16
N PHE A 129 -0.32 1.77 -9.66
CA PHE A 129 0.08 1.55 -8.28
C PHE A 129 0.11 2.88 -7.52
N VAL A 130 -0.68 3.00 -6.47
CA VAL A 130 -0.77 4.20 -5.63
C VAL A 130 -0.26 3.89 -4.23
N PHE A 131 0.61 4.74 -3.71
CA PHE A 131 1.18 4.54 -2.39
C PHE A 131 1.38 5.85 -1.63
N VAL A 132 1.29 5.76 -0.32
CA VAL A 132 1.66 6.84 0.60
C VAL A 132 3.06 6.58 1.12
N THR A 133 3.82 7.65 1.24
CA THR A 133 5.12 7.74 1.91
C THR A 133 5.22 9.09 2.63
N SER A 134 6.35 9.37 3.26
CA SER A 134 6.51 10.58 4.09
C SER A 134 7.84 11.28 3.84
N SER A 135 7.90 12.56 4.19
CA SER A 135 9.14 13.33 4.26
C SER A 135 10.13 12.82 5.32
N LEU A 136 9.71 11.93 6.21
CA LEU A 136 10.58 11.24 7.18
C LEU A 136 11.37 10.08 6.56
N SER A 137 11.03 9.69 5.33
CA SER A 137 11.76 8.70 4.55
C SER A 137 12.48 9.31 3.36
N ASN A 138 13.37 8.55 2.73
CA ASN A 138 13.98 8.95 1.47
C ASN A 138 13.04 8.64 0.29
N TYR A 139 11.87 9.32 0.26
CA TYR A 139 10.85 9.09 -0.77
C TYR A 139 11.33 9.40 -2.19
N SER A 140 12.28 10.33 -2.36
CA SER A 140 12.87 10.63 -3.68
C SER A 140 13.61 9.42 -4.23
N LYS A 141 14.38 8.71 -3.40
CA LYS A 141 15.04 7.46 -3.75
C LYS A 141 14.05 6.37 -4.16
N LEU A 142 12.87 6.33 -3.51
CA LEU A 142 11.82 5.39 -3.86
C LEU A 142 11.18 5.72 -5.21
N ILE A 143 10.92 7.00 -5.49
CA ILE A 143 10.44 7.47 -6.80
C ILE A 143 11.45 7.15 -7.91
N ASP A 144 12.73 7.46 -7.70
CA ASP A 144 13.80 7.13 -8.64
C ASP A 144 13.89 5.62 -8.91
N TYR A 145 13.67 4.82 -7.87
CA TYR A 145 13.64 3.36 -8.00
C TYR A 145 12.47 2.90 -8.87
N ALA A 146 11.26 3.41 -8.62
CA ALA A 146 10.07 3.12 -9.43
C ALA A 146 10.29 3.46 -10.91
N GLN A 147 10.92 4.62 -11.19
CA GLN A 147 11.25 5.04 -12.56
C GLN A 147 12.29 4.13 -13.23
N LYS A 148 13.30 3.65 -12.49
CA LYS A 148 14.26 2.66 -12.98
C LYS A 148 13.61 1.32 -13.33
N LEU A 149 12.51 0.98 -12.67
CA LEU A 149 11.70 -0.20 -12.98
C LEU A 149 10.75 0.01 -14.18
N GLY A 150 10.78 1.19 -14.81
CA GLY A 150 9.98 1.53 -15.99
C GLY A 150 8.65 2.22 -15.70
N LEU A 151 8.31 2.47 -14.43
CA LEU A 151 7.07 3.12 -14.07
C LEU A 151 7.10 4.63 -14.34
N LYS A 152 6.01 5.18 -14.82
CA LYS A 152 5.80 6.63 -14.89
C LYS A 152 5.23 7.10 -13.56
N THR A 153 5.98 7.90 -12.82
CA THR A 153 5.61 8.36 -11.47
C THR A 153 5.15 9.80 -11.45
N LYS A 154 4.19 10.09 -10.58
CA LYS A 154 3.68 11.44 -10.32
C LYS A 154 3.30 11.58 -8.85
N ILE A 155 3.77 12.66 -8.20
CA ILE A 155 3.22 13.06 -6.90
C ILE A 155 1.86 13.70 -7.16
N VAL A 156 0.79 13.07 -6.67
CA VAL A 156 -0.59 13.51 -6.93
C VAL A 156 -1.17 14.34 -5.79
N ALA A 157 -0.66 14.17 -4.57
CA ALA A 157 -1.08 14.98 -3.42
C ALA A 157 0.03 15.07 -2.36
N ARG A 158 -0.06 16.09 -1.51
CA ARG A 158 0.76 16.30 -0.32
C ARG A 158 -0.12 16.79 0.83
N LYS A 159 0.15 16.29 2.03
CA LYS A 159 -0.56 16.72 3.26
C LYS A 159 0.47 16.99 4.35
N LYS A 160 0.52 18.25 4.79
CA LYS A 160 1.38 18.64 5.93
C LYS A 160 0.73 18.21 7.23
N LEU A 161 1.49 17.51 8.04
CA LEU A 161 1.21 17.20 9.44
C LEU A 161 2.17 17.98 10.33
N PHE A 162 2.07 17.81 11.65
CA PHE A 162 2.88 18.59 12.59
C PHE A 162 4.39 18.30 12.47
N PHE A 163 4.76 17.04 12.26
CA PHE A 163 6.17 16.61 12.22
C PHE A 163 6.63 16.10 10.85
N GLU A 164 5.70 15.90 9.89
CA GLU A 164 5.98 15.31 8.59
C GLU A 164 5.09 15.87 7.49
N GLU A 165 5.44 15.58 6.25
CA GLU A 165 4.57 15.76 5.10
C GLU A 165 4.30 14.40 4.47
N LEU A 166 3.03 13.99 4.42
CA LEU A 166 2.61 12.82 3.68
C LEU A 166 2.63 13.09 2.18
N ILE A 167 3.10 12.13 1.42
CA ILE A 167 3.30 12.24 -0.02
C ILE A 167 2.58 11.08 -0.69
N LEU A 168 1.58 11.39 -1.51
CA LEU A 168 0.84 10.42 -2.30
C LEU A 168 1.43 10.35 -3.70
N VAL A 169 1.85 9.17 -4.10
CA VAL A 169 2.47 8.93 -5.40
C VAL A 169 1.63 7.94 -6.21
N GLU A 170 1.41 8.29 -7.46
CA GLU A 170 0.88 7.42 -8.51
C GLU A 170 2.04 6.93 -9.37
N ALA A 171 2.08 5.63 -9.64
CA ALA A 171 3.04 4.99 -10.53
C ALA A 171 2.28 4.13 -11.54
N ILE A 172 2.47 4.37 -12.83
CA ILE A 172 1.79 3.69 -13.94
C ILE A 172 2.79 2.81 -14.69
N ASN A 173 2.41 1.55 -14.91
CA ASN A 173 3.20 0.57 -15.66
C ASN A 173 3.09 0.80 -17.18
#